data_d67adfd155f552e8355be3e4e368b851
#
_entry.id   d67adfd155f552e8355be3e4e368b851
#
_cell.length_a   1.000
_cell.length_b   1.000
_cell.length_c   1.000
_cell.angle_alpha   90.00
_cell.angle_beta   90.00
_cell.angle_gamma   90.00
#
_symmetry.space_group_name_H-M   'P 1'
#
loop_
_entity.id
_entity.type
_entity.pdbx_description
1 polymer ?
#
loop_
_entity_poly.entity_id
_entity_poly.type
_entity_poly.pdbx_seq_one_letter_code
_entity_poly.pdbx_strand_id
1 'polypeptide(L)'
;RVLFRSVLSMVADGGGYGVPVNFVWDGARSVYIHCAPAGRKLTAIEQNPRVSLCVIGNVHLLPRIFTTEYESAIFFGEAHIHLSDEEKMRALHLLIDKLSADFKELGDKYAHMSFHRVEIIRVDFTEFSGKRKKVK
;
A
#
# COMPACT_ATOMS: atom_id res chain seq x y z
N ARG A 1 18.57 2.39 0.68
CA ARG A 1 17.69 2.71 1.82
C ARG A 1 16.24 2.78 1.37
N VAL A 2 15.41 1.97 1.98
CA VAL A 2 13.97 1.94 1.70
C VAL A 2 13.24 2.78 2.74
N LEU A 3 12.42 3.71 2.27
CA LEU A 3 11.56 4.50 3.12
C LEU A 3 10.11 4.25 2.73
N PHE A 4 9.26 4.06 3.72
CA PHE A 4 7.83 4.03 3.48
C PHE A 4 7.36 5.45 3.10
N ARG A 5 6.64 5.54 1.99
CA ARG A 5 6.08 6.79 1.47
C ARG A 5 4.56 6.72 1.37
N SER A 6 3.96 5.69 1.94
CA SER A 6 2.52 5.51 1.90
C SER A 6 1.98 5.00 3.22
N VAL A 7 0.77 5.41 3.53
CA VAL A 7 0.05 5.02 4.74
C VAL A 7 -1.34 4.56 4.33
N LEU A 8 -1.67 3.33 4.73
CA LEU A 8 -3.02 2.80 4.59
C LEU A 8 -3.80 3.13 5.85
N SER A 9 -4.92 3.83 5.68
CA SER A 9 -5.79 4.24 6.78
C SER A 9 -7.09 3.47 6.75
N MET A 10 -7.48 2.96 7.91
CA MET A 10 -8.62 2.08 8.12
C MET A 10 -9.43 2.56 9.31
N VAL A 11 -10.59 1.97 9.50
CA VAL A 11 -11.38 2.16 10.71
C VAL A 11 -11.18 0.95 11.61
N ALA A 12 -10.74 1.20 12.85
CA ALA A 12 -10.55 0.15 13.84
C ALA A 12 -11.17 0.62 15.16
N ASP A 13 -12.06 -0.18 15.73
CA ASP A 13 -12.75 0.13 16.97
C ASP A 13 -13.44 1.53 16.96
N GLY A 14 -13.99 1.89 15.79
CA GLY A 14 -14.69 3.17 15.62
C GLY A 14 -13.79 4.37 15.43
N GLY A 15 -12.48 4.19 15.40
CA GLY A 15 -11.50 5.27 15.20
C GLY A 15 -10.62 5.07 13.99
N GLY A 16 -9.81 6.08 13.70
CA GLY A 16 -8.83 6.02 12.63
C GLY A 16 -7.65 5.14 13.01
N TYR A 17 -7.18 4.34 12.07
CA TYR A 17 -6.02 3.48 12.23
C TYR A 17 -5.19 3.51 10.95
N GLY A 18 -3.98 4.05 11.03
CA GLY A 18 -3.10 4.20 9.88
C GLY A 18 -1.80 3.45 10.07
N VAL A 19 -1.36 2.74 9.05
CA VAL A 19 -0.09 1.99 9.07
C VAL A 19 0.72 2.27 7.83
N PRO A 20 2.05 2.38 7.93
CA PRO A 20 2.90 2.47 6.75
C PRO A 20 2.88 1.15 5.99
N VAL A 21 2.80 1.24 4.68
CA VAL A 21 2.75 0.07 3.81
C VAL A 21 3.55 0.31 2.53
N ASN A 22 4.02 -0.77 1.92
CA ASN A 22 4.43 -0.77 0.53
C ASN A 22 3.30 -1.33 -0.31
N PHE A 23 3.17 -0.84 -1.53
CA PHE A 23 2.12 -1.28 -2.44
C PHE A 23 2.66 -1.42 -3.85
N VAL A 24 1.92 -2.14 -4.68
CA VAL A 24 2.13 -2.17 -6.12
C VAL A 24 0.82 -1.85 -6.82
N TRP A 25 0.89 -0.99 -7.84
CA TRP A 25 -0.26 -0.66 -8.66
C TRP A 25 -0.47 -1.76 -9.71
N ASP A 26 -1.72 -2.12 -9.96
CA ASP A 26 -2.06 -3.16 -10.95
C ASP A 26 -2.10 -2.65 -12.39
N GLY A 27 -1.88 -1.35 -12.60
CA GLY A 27 -1.96 -0.70 -13.90
C GLY A 27 -3.35 -0.19 -14.25
N ALA A 28 -4.33 -0.36 -13.37
CA ALA A 28 -5.71 0.08 -13.58
C ALA A 28 -6.23 0.86 -12.39
N ARG A 29 -7.06 0.25 -11.54
CA ARG A 29 -7.74 0.94 -10.45
C ARG A 29 -7.46 0.36 -9.08
N SER A 30 -6.51 -0.55 -8.98
CA SER A 30 -6.26 -1.26 -7.74
C SER A 30 -4.78 -1.28 -7.39
N VAL A 31 -4.53 -1.42 -6.11
CA VAL A 31 -3.19 -1.71 -5.60
C VAL A 31 -3.24 -2.98 -4.76
N TYR A 32 -2.08 -3.62 -4.65
CA TYR A 32 -1.88 -4.79 -3.80
C TYR A 32 -0.88 -4.46 -2.71
N ILE A 33 -1.18 -4.95 -1.50
CA ILE A 33 -0.34 -4.80 -0.31
C ILE A 33 -0.20 -6.19 0.30
N HIS A 34 1.02 -6.58 0.67
CA HIS A 34 1.22 -7.85 1.38
C HIS A 34 1.34 -7.61 2.88
N CYS A 35 0.89 -8.55 3.67
CA CYS A 35 0.98 -8.49 5.12
C CYS A 35 0.97 -9.89 5.73
N ALA A 36 1.10 -9.96 7.04
CA ALA A 36 0.96 -11.21 7.76
C ALA A 36 -0.47 -11.76 7.61
N PRO A 37 -0.66 -13.09 7.69
CA PRO A 37 -1.97 -13.72 7.46
C PRO A 37 -2.99 -13.44 8.56
N ALA A 38 -2.57 -12.84 9.65
CA ALA A 38 -3.45 -12.41 10.74
C ALA A 38 -2.92 -11.10 11.31
N GLY A 39 -3.79 -10.31 11.87
CA GLY A 39 -3.39 -9.06 12.50
C GLY A 39 -4.49 -8.00 12.46
N ARG A 40 -4.16 -6.84 13.04
CA ARG A 40 -5.10 -5.75 13.24
C ARG A 40 -5.63 -5.17 11.93
N LYS A 41 -4.78 -5.10 10.88
CA LYS A 41 -5.20 -4.64 9.56
C LYS A 41 -6.34 -5.49 9.00
N LEU A 42 -6.16 -6.80 9.03
CA LEU A 42 -7.16 -7.72 8.47
C LEU A 42 -8.45 -7.67 9.26
N THR A 43 -8.37 -7.63 10.59
CA THR A 43 -9.54 -7.49 11.44
C THR A 43 -10.30 -6.20 11.15
N ALA A 44 -9.58 -5.09 11.00
CA ALA A 44 -10.19 -3.81 10.69
C ALA A 44 -10.92 -3.85 9.32
N ILE A 45 -10.29 -4.42 8.31
CA ILE A 45 -10.86 -4.54 6.96
C ILE A 45 -12.09 -5.45 6.95
N GLU A 46 -12.07 -6.55 7.70
CA GLU A 46 -13.23 -7.43 7.81
C GLU A 46 -14.44 -6.72 8.42
N GLN A 47 -14.19 -5.86 9.40
CA GLN A 47 -15.26 -5.10 10.04
C GLN A 47 -15.74 -3.91 9.20
N ASN A 48 -14.81 -3.25 8.50
CA ASN A 48 -15.13 -2.11 7.64
C ASN A 48 -14.13 -2.08 6.49
N PRO A 49 -14.56 -2.39 5.26
CA PRO A 49 -13.66 -2.44 4.11
C PRO A 49 -13.26 -1.07 3.58
N ARG A 50 -13.85 0.01 4.04
CA ARG A 50 -13.52 1.36 3.54
C ARG A 50 -12.15 1.77 4.05
N VAL A 51 -11.29 2.18 3.12
CA VAL A 51 -9.91 2.56 3.41
C VAL A 51 -9.52 3.78 2.57
N SER A 52 -8.41 4.38 2.96
CA SER A 52 -7.72 5.35 2.11
C SER A 52 -6.23 5.06 2.11
N LEU A 53 -5.59 5.36 1.00
CA LEU A 53 -4.14 5.23 0.84
C LEU A 53 -3.56 6.61 0.57
N CYS A 54 -2.70 7.09 1.46
CA CYS A 54 -1.98 8.35 1.27
C CYS A 54 -0.58 8.05 0.78
N VAL A 55 -0.21 8.65 -0.35
CA VAL A 55 1.11 8.50 -0.95
C VAL A 55 1.80 9.86 -0.95
N ILE A 56 3.04 9.90 -0.48
CA ILE A 56 3.81 11.13 -0.36
C ILE A 56 5.06 11.03 -1.22
N GLY A 57 5.36 12.08 -1.98
CA GLY A 57 6.54 12.13 -2.82
C GLY A 57 7.14 13.51 -2.91
N ASN A 58 8.31 13.58 -3.53
CA ASN A 58 9.04 14.83 -3.82
C ASN A 58 9.14 15.76 -2.61
N VAL A 59 9.54 15.21 -1.46
CA VAL A 59 9.64 15.94 -0.19
C VAL A 59 10.96 16.70 -0.14
N HIS A 60 10.87 18.02 0.07
CA HIS A 60 12.03 18.90 0.24
C HIS A 60 11.81 19.83 1.44
N LEU A 61 12.59 19.63 2.49
CA LEU A 61 12.56 20.51 3.64
C LEU A 61 13.25 21.83 3.35
N LEU A 62 12.58 22.93 3.63
CA LEU A 62 13.11 24.29 3.46
C LEU A 62 13.18 24.98 4.83
N PRO A 63 14.22 24.69 5.62
CA PRO A 63 14.27 25.13 7.03
C PRO A 63 14.37 26.64 7.20
N ARG A 64 14.95 27.34 6.25
CA ARG A 64 15.10 28.81 6.33
C ARG A 64 13.77 29.56 6.31
N ILE A 65 12.75 28.96 5.68
CA ILE A 65 11.42 29.57 5.56
C ILE A 65 10.36 28.71 6.27
N PHE A 66 10.80 27.79 7.12
CA PHE A 66 9.93 27.01 8.00
C PHE A 66 8.82 26.26 7.26
N THR A 67 9.17 25.66 6.12
CA THR A 67 8.16 24.93 5.33
C THR A 67 8.77 23.71 4.64
N THR A 68 7.90 22.92 4.05
CA THR A 68 8.27 21.71 3.29
C THR A 68 7.56 21.73 1.95
N GLU A 69 8.30 21.54 0.89
CA GLU A 69 7.72 21.22 -0.43
C GLU A 69 7.40 19.74 -0.47
N TYR A 70 6.27 19.37 -1.05
CA TYR A 70 5.91 17.97 -1.22
C TYR A 70 4.78 17.82 -2.23
N GLU A 71 4.58 16.57 -2.62
CA GLU A 71 3.40 16.12 -3.35
C GLU A 71 2.76 15.01 -2.56
N SER A 72 1.43 14.96 -2.55
CA SER A 72 0.71 13.86 -1.96
C SER A 72 -0.54 13.55 -2.76
N ALA A 73 -0.95 12.30 -2.71
CA ALA A 73 -2.20 11.86 -3.26
C ALA A 73 -2.90 10.99 -2.23
N ILE A 74 -4.20 11.15 -2.10
CA ILE A 74 -5.01 10.30 -1.22
C ILE A 74 -6.02 9.60 -2.11
N PHE A 75 -6.03 8.28 -2.05
CA PHE A 75 -6.92 7.41 -2.82
C PHE A 75 -7.92 6.80 -1.86
N PHE A 76 -9.21 6.90 -2.20
CA PHE A 76 -10.30 6.36 -1.39
C PHE A 76 -10.89 5.15 -2.08
N GLY A 77 -11.15 4.10 -1.32
CA GLY A 77 -11.72 2.90 -1.90
C GLY A 77 -12.08 1.83 -0.88
N GLU A 78 -12.17 0.63 -1.38
CA GLU A 78 -12.50 -0.54 -0.58
C GLU A 78 -11.41 -1.58 -0.65
N ALA A 79 -11.09 -2.14 0.51
CA ALA A 79 -10.11 -3.21 0.64
C ALA A 79 -10.81 -4.58 0.56
N HIS A 80 -10.16 -5.51 -0.13
CA HIS A 80 -10.61 -6.89 -0.28
C HIS A 80 -9.49 -7.81 0.16
N ILE A 81 -9.85 -8.81 0.94
CA ILE A 81 -8.95 -9.88 1.39
C ILE A 81 -9.55 -11.23 0.99
N HIS A 82 -8.86 -12.30 1.27
CA HIS A 82 -9.28 -13.65 0.86
C HIS A 82 -9.40 -13.78 -0.66
N LEU A 83 -8.40 -13.23 -1.37
CA LEU A 83 -8.34 -13.30 -2.82
C LEU A 83 -8.15 -14.75 -3.28
N SER A 84 -8.50 -15.03 -4.53
CA SER A 84 -8.19 -16.34 -5.12
C SER A 84 -6.70 -16.61 -5.12
N ASP A 85 -6.31 -17.88 -5.12
CA ASP A 85 -4.90 -18.26 -5.16
C ASP A 85 -4.19 -17.69 -6.39
N GLU A 86 -4.88 -17.65 -7.53
CA GLU A 86 -4.33 -17.10 -8.77
C GLU A 86 -4.06 -15.60 -8.64
N GLU A 87 -5.01 -14.85 -8.10
CA GLU A 87 -4.84 -13.41 -7.89
C GLU A 87 -3.75 -13.12 -6.87
N LYS A 88 -3.73 -13.86 -5.78
CA LYS A 88 -2.72 -13.73 -4.74
C LYS A 88 -1.31 -13.95 -5.29
N MET A 89 -1.11 -14.99 -6.08
CA MET A 89 0.19 -15.28 -6.69
C MET A 89 0.59 -14.17 -7.68
N ARG A 90 -0.35 -13.71 -8.49
CA ARG A 90 -0.10 -12.59 -9.41
C ARG A 90 0.32 -11.32 -8.65
N ALA A 91 -0.35 -11.02 -7.55
CA ALA A 91 -0.01 -9.88 -6.71
C ALA A 91 1.39 -9.99 -6.12
N LEU A 92 1.76 -11.17 -5.63
CA LEU A 92 3.10 -11.43 -5.11
C LEU A 92 4.17 -11.21 -6.17
N HIS A 93 3.96 -11.66 -7.39
CA HIS A 93 4.90 -11.42 -8.50
C HIS A 93 5.02 -9.92 -8.83
N LEU A 94 3.91 -9.19 -8.85
CA LEU A 94 3.94 -7.74 -9.07
C LEU A 94 4.73 -7.01 -7.97
N LEU A 95 4.55 -7.42 -6.72
CA LEU A 95 5.31 -6.84 -5.59
C LEU A 95 6.79 -7.14 -5.70
N ILE A 96 7.17 -8.36 -6.07
CA ILE A 96 8.56 -8.74 -6.28
C ILE A 96 9.17 -7.93 -7.41
N ASP A 97 8.48 -7.78 -8.53
CA ASP A 97 8.96 -7.01 -9.68
C ASP A 97 9.20 -5.54 -9.31
N LYS A 98 8.36 -4.97 -8.47
CA LYS A 98 8.52 -3.58 -8.02
C LYS A 98 9.61 -3.42 -6.96
N LEU A 99 9.61 -4.28 -5.95
CA LEU A 99 10.42 -4.08 -4.74
C LEU A 99 11.75 -4.83 -4.76
N SER A 100 11.86 -5.86 -5.57
CA SER A 100 13.02 -6.74 -5.61
C SER A 100 13.36 -7.19 -7.04
N ALA A 101 13.31 -6.25 -7.99
CA ALA A 101 13.51 -6.55 -9.42
C ALA A 101 14.86 -7.23 -9.70
N ASP A 102 15.93 -6.85 -8.98
CA ASP A 102 17.26 -7.42 -9.16
C ASP A 102 17.38 -8.84 -8.60
N PHE A 103 16.37 -9.31 -7.86
CA PHE A 103 16.35 -10.62 -7.21
C PHE A 103 15.12 -11.42 -7.60
N LYS A 104 14.67 -11.25 -8.84
CA LYS A 104 13.40 -11.84 -9.31
C LYS A 104 13.34 -13.35 -9.12
N GLU A 105 14.39 -14.06 -9.51
CA GLU A 105 14.42 -15.52 -9.39
C GLU A 105 14.34 -15.98 -7.94
N LEU A 106 15.08 -15.33 -7.05
CA LEU A 106 15.02 -15.61 -5.61
C LEU A 106 13.64 -15.23 -5.05
N GLY A 107 13.08 -14.11 -5.50
CA GLY A 107 11.76 -13.65 -5.09
C GLY A 107 10.65 -14.58 -5.52
N ASP A 108 10.72 -15.14 -6.72
CA ASP A 108 9.74 -16.11 -7.21
C ASP A 108 9.75 -17.37 -6.33
N LYS A 109 10.93 -17.85 -5.94
CA LYS A 109 11.05 -18.95 -4.97
C LYS A 109 10.43 -18.58 -3.63
N TYR A 110 10.71 -17.38 -3.15
CA TYR A 110 10.12 -16.88 -1.91
C TYR A 110 8.59 -16.85 -1.98
N ALA A 111 8.04 -16.38 -3.09
CA ALA A 111 6.59 -16.32 -3.29
C ALA A 111 5.95 -17.71 -3.16
N HIS A 112 6.54 -18.72 -3.80
CA HIS A 112 6.02 -20.09 -3.70
C HIS A 112 6.16 -20.66 -2.29
N MET A 113 7.29 -20.45 -1.63
CA MET A 113 7.55 -20.97 -0.29
C MET A 113 6.71 -20.30 0.78
N SER A 114 6.41 -19.02 0.62
CA SER A 114 5.71 -18.21 1.63
C SER A 114 4.23 -17.98 1.31
N PHE A 115 3.71 -18.56 0.24
CA PHE A 115 2.36 -18.31 -0.24
C PHE A 115 1.29 -18.40 0.86
N HIS A 116 1.38 -19.41 1.72
CA HIS A 116 0.41 -19.61 2.80
C HIS A 116 0.74 -18.84 4.08
N ARG A 117 1.87 -18.13 4.09
CA ARG A 117 2.34 -17.36 5.25
C ARG A 117 2.16 -15.86 5.09
N VAL A 118 1.57 -15.43 3.99
CA VAL A 118 1.30 -14.02 3.72
C VAL A 118 -0.16 -13.85 3.31
N GLU A 119 -0.68 -12.68 3.51
CA GLU A 119 -1.99 -12.28 2.98
C GLU A 119 -1.79 -11.10 2.04
N ILE A 120 -2.67 -11.01 1.05
CA ILE A 120 -2.69 -9.90 0.11
C ILE A 120 -3.99 -9.11 0.31
N ILE A 121 -3.82 -7.81 0.45
CA ILE A 121 -4.94 -6.87 0.46
C ILE A 121 -4.99 -6.21 -0.91
N ARG A 122 -6.13 -6.27 -1.58
CA ARG A 122 -6.39 -5.48 -2.79
C ARG A 122 -7.23 -4.29 -2.40
N VAL A 123 -6.81 -3.09 -2.78
CA VAL A 123 -7.62 -1.88 -2.60
C VAL A 123 -8.08 -1.39 -3.96
N ASP A 124 -9.39 -1.33 -4.15
CA ASP A 124 -10.03 -0.82 -5.37
C ASP A 124 -10.42 0.63 -5.13
N PHE A 125 -9.91 1.53 -5.97
CA PHE A 125 -10.10 2.97 -5.79
C PHE A 125 -11.33 3.47 -6.53
N THR A 126 -12.10 4.34 -5.86
CA THR A 126 -13.28 5.00 -6.43
C THR A 126 -13.05 6.48 -6.67
N GLU A 127 -12.20 7.11 -5.87
CA GLU A 127 -11.89 8.52 -6.03
C GLU A 127 -10.50 8.83 -5.49
N PHE A 128 -9.96 9.98 -5.87
CA PHE A 128 -8.68 10.43 -5.35
C PHE A 128 -8.64 11.96 -5.24
N SER A 129 -7.74 12.46 -4.39
CA SER A 129 -7.38 13.87 -4.32
C SER A 129 -5.87 14.00 -4.31
N GLY A 130 -5.38 15.11 -4.81
CA GLY A 130 -3.95 15.37 -4.83
C GLY A 130 -3.63 16.75 -4.27
N LYS A 131 -2.43 16.88 -3.75
CA LYS A 131 -1.91 18.15 -3.27
C LYS A 131 -0.45 18.31 -3.66
N ARG A 132 -0.11 19.49 -4.07
CA ARG A 132 1.28 19.85 -4.37
C ARG A 132 1.59 21.18 -3.72
N LYS A 133 2.68 21.21 -2.98
CA LYS A 133 3.21 22.45 -2.43
C LYS A 133 4.62 22.67 -2.95
N LYS A 134 4.81 23.79 -3.65
CA LYS A 134 6.11 24.18 -4.16
C LYS A 134 6.31 25.67 -3.94
N VAL A 135 7.47 26.03 -3.43
CA VAL A 135 7.85 27.43 -3.20
C VAL A 135 8.59 27.94 -4.43
N LYS A 136 8.22 29.13 -4.87
CA LYS A 136 8.85 29.76 -6.02
C LYS A 136 10.24 30.29 -5.70
#